data_62578dd4d97e0fe6606e966cc297a84d
#
_entry.id   62578dd4d97e0fe6606e966cc297a84d
#
_cell.length_a   1.000
_cell.length_b   1.000
_cell.length_c   1.000
_cell.angle_alpha   90.00
_cell.angle_beta   90.00
_cell.angle_gamma   90.00
#
_symmetry.space_group_name_H-M   'P 1'
#
loop_
_entity.id
_entity.type
_entity.pdbx_description
1 polymer ?
#
loop_
_entity_poly.entity_id
_entity_poly.type
_entity_poly.pdbx_seq_one_letter_code
_entity_poly.pdbx_strand_id
1 'polypeptide(L)'
;TIKISDNGIGMTGEELENNLGTIAKSGSFNFKKENADNEKVDDISVIGQFGVGFYSSFMVADKVEVISKAFGENVAHKWVSTGADGYTIEECEKENAGSEITLYVKEDTENEDYSKYLEQYTIDELVKKYSDYIRYPIVMEMSHQVPDPDKEGEYITEVSEETLNSMVPLWRKNKSEIKPEEYNEFYKQKFMDYNNPMHVIHTKTEGQATFDALLYIPENPPYDFYSKEYEKGLQLYSNGVLIMDKCADLLPDY
;
A
#
# COMPACT_ATOMS: atom_id res chain seq x y z
N THR A 1 18.11 2.17 -6.19
CA THR A 1 17.46 2.48 -4.90
C THR A 1 15.99 2.79 -5.08
N ILE A 2 15.19 2.46 -4.08
CA ILE A 2 13.80 2.92 -3.96
C ILE A 2 13.76 3.91 -2.81
N LYS A 3 13.16 5.07 -3.04
CA LYS A 3 13.02 6.12 -2.03
C LYS A 3 11.53 6.38 -1.79
N ILE A 4 11.13 6.32 -0.53
CA ILE A 4 9.76 6.57 -0.08
C ILE A 4 9.81 7.70 0.95
N SER A 5 9.05 8.76 0.71
CA SER A 5 9.03 9.93 1.60
C SER A 5 7.61 10.23 2.05
N ASP A 6 7.46 10.64 3.31
CA ASP A 6 6.21 11.14 3.86
C ASP A 6 6.40 12.52 4.50
N ASN A 7 5.31 13.25 4.63
CA ASN A 7 5.22 14.54 5.32
C ASN A 7 4.45 14.40 6.65
N GLY A 8 4.54 13.25 7.29
CA GLY A 8 3.91 12.94 8.57
C GLY A 8 4.59 13.62 9.76
N ILE A 9 4.29 13.11 10.95
CA ILE A 9 4.84 13.67 12.20
C ILE A 9 6.34 13.40 12.39
N GLY A 10 6.93 12.48 11.61
CA GLY A 10 8.32 12.05 11.78
C GLY A 10 8.58 11.34 13.10
N MET A 11 9.87 11.12 13.39
CA MET A 11 10.34 10.44 14.60
C MET A 11 11.57 11.14 15.16
N THR A 12 11.70 11.15 16.48
CA THR A 12 12.92 11.51 17.21
C THR A 12 13.96 10.37 17.11
N GLY A 13 15.21 10.62 17.54
CA GLY A 13 16.21 9.56 17.60
C GLY A 13 15.82 8.41 18.52
N GLU A 14 15.20 8.70 19.66
CA GLU A 14 14.69 7.69 20.61
C GLU A 14 13.53 6.88 19.98
N GLU A 15 12.63 7.53 19.25
CA GLU A 15 11.54 6.83 18.57
C GLU A 15 12.04 5.97 17.41
N LEU A 16 13.07 6.38 16.67
CA LEU A 16 13.75 5.55 15.66
C LEU A 16 14.35 4.31 16.30
N GLU A 17 15.05 4.46 17.44
CA GLU A 17 15.60 3.33 18.19
C GLU A 17 14.50 2.38 18.66
N ASN A 18 13.43 2.91 19.24
CA ASN A 18 12.35 2.10 19.79
C ASN A 18 11.51 1.41 18.70
N ASN A 19 11.22 2.08 17.57
CA ASN A 19 10.32 1.57 16.55
C ASN A 19 11.03 0.77 15.46
N LEU A 20 12.29 1.09 15.16
CA LEU A 20 13.06 0.42 14.10
C LEU A 20 14.22 -0.42 14.64
N GLY A 21 14.69 -0.16 15.85
CA GLY A 21 15.74 -0.96 16.51
C GLY A 21 15.23 -2.19 17.24
N THR A 22 13.92 -2.32 17.45
CA THR A 22 13.32 -3.45 18.18
C THR A 22 12.19 -4.05 17.35
N ILE A 23 12.30 -5.35 17.01
CA ILE A 23 11.27 -6.09 16.27
C ILE A 23 9.97 -6.19 17.11
N ALA A 24 8.82 -6.09 16.44
CA ALA A 24 7.48 -6.17 17.03
C ALA A 24 7.15 -5.04 18.01
N LYS A 25 7.81 -3.90 17.95
CA LYS A 25 7.34 -2.65 18.54
C LYS A 25 6.64 -1.78 17.48
N SER A 26 5.51 -1.22 17.83
CA SER A 26 4.75 -0.32 16.94
C SER A 26 4.34 0.93 17.70
N GLY A 27 4.82 2.08 17.25
CA GLY A 27 4.39 3.39 17.74
C GLY A 27 2.90 3.62 17.50
N SER A 28 2.37 3.08 16.40
CA SER A 28 0.96 3.13 16.06
C SER A 28 0.06 2.41 17.08
N PHE A 29 0.51 1.27 17.61
CA PHE A 29 -0.21 0.54 18.65
C PHE A 29 -0.25 1.31 19.96
N ASN A 30 0.87 1.90 20.37
CA ASN A 30 0.96 2.72 21.57
C ASN A 30 0.09 3.98 21.46
N PHE A 31 0.11 4.65 20.31
CA PHE A 31 -0.73 5.81 20.03
C PHE A 31 -2.22 5.48 20.16
N LYS A 32 -2.68 4.37 19.60
CA LYS A 32 -4.07 3.90 19.76
C LYS A 32 -4.42 3.64 21.21
N LYS A 33 -3.54 2.99 21.96
CA LYS A 33 -3.76 2.64 23.37
C LYS A 33 -3.83 3.87 24.27
N GLU A 34 -2.97 4.85 24.05
CA GLU A 34 -2.93 6.10 24.82
C GLU A 34 -4.12 7.02 24.54
N ASN A 35 -4.74 6.89 23.37
CA ASN A 35 -5.85 7.71 22.92
C ASN A 35 -7.17 6.94 22.82
N ALA A 36 -7.28 5.76 23.43
CA ALA A 36 -8.47 4.89 23.36
C ALA A 36 -9.77 5.54 23.83
N ASP A 37 -9.69 6.54 24.72
CA ASP A 37 -10.84 7.27 25.24
C ASP A 37 -11.24 8.49 24.38
N ASN A 38 -10.59 8.71 23.25
CA ASN A 38 -10.79 9.88 22.42
C ASN A 38 -11.56 9.50 21.14
N GLU A 39 -12.87 9.77 21.10
CA GLU A 39 -13.77 9.43 19.98
C GLU A 39 -13.23 9.85 18.58
N LYS A 40 -12.33 10.84 18.53
CA LYS A 40 -11.69 11.29 17.27
C LYS A 40 -10.59 10.34 16.76
N VAL A 41 -10.11 9.42 17.59
CA VAL A 41 -9.00 8.49 17.23
C VAL A 41 -9.54 7.22 16.56
N ASP A 42 -10.80 6.86 16.77
CA ASP A 42 -11.43 5.74 16.06
C ASP A 42 -11.52 5.98 14.54
N ASP A 43 -11.50 7.24 14.11
CA ASP A 43 -11.49 7.63 12.69
C ASP A 43 -10.08 7.63 12.08
N ILE A 44 -9.03 7.47 12.89
CA ILE A 44 -7.65 7.36 12.42
C ILE A 44 -7.37 5.91 12.06
N SER A 45 -7.44 5.63 10.77
CA SER A 45 -7.08 4.33 10.18
C SER A 45 -5.58 4.11 10.31
N VAL A 46 -5.14 3.54 11.44
CA VAL A 46 -3.73 3.23 11.67
C VAL A 46 -3.38 1.89 11.03
N ILE A 47 -2.45 1.93 10.08
CA ILE A 47 -1.84 0.75 9.42
C ILE A 47 -0.58 0.38 10.23
N GLY A 48 -0.19 -0.90 10.28
CA GLY A 48 1.08 -1.30 10.92
C GLY A 48 0.99 -1.47 12.43
N GLN A 49 0.05 -2.28 12.91
CA GLN A 49 -0.16 -2.51 14.35
C GLN A 49 0.88 -3.43 15.01
N PHE A 50 1.56 -4.27 14.22
CA PHE A 50 2.43 -5.34 14.73
C PHE A 50 3.92 -5.00 14.74
N GLY A 51 4.34 -3.89 14.14
CA GLY A 51 5.75 -3.45 14.09
C GLY A 51 6.69 -4.39 13.34
N VAL A 52 6.16 -5.19 12.40
CA VAL A 52 6.97 -6.15 11.62
C VAL A 52 7.05 -5.82 10.13
N GLY A 53 6.12 -5.03 9.60
CA GLY A 53 6.07 -4.70 8.18
C GLY A 53 7.32 -4.02 7.65
N PHE A 54 7.92 -3.12 8.45
CA PHE A 54 9.15 -2.43 8.08
C PHE A 54 10.31 -3.39 7.75
N TYR A 55 10.43 -4.48 8.51
CA TYR A 55 11.52 -5.43 8.32
C TYR A 55 11.44 -6.24 7.03
N SER A 56 10.26 -6.28 6.40
CA SER A 56 10.11 -6.90 5.07
C SER A 56 10.94 -6.19 4.00
N SER A 57 11.34 -4.93 4.22
CA SER A 57 12.25 -4.20 3.35
C SER A 57 13.59 -4.92 3.15
N PHE A 58 14.09 -5.66 4.15
CA PHE A 58 15.31 -6.45 4.04
C PHE A 58 15.16 -7.73 3.20
N MET A 59 13.93 -8.09 2.80
CA MET A 59 13.74 -9.16 1.81
C MET A 59 14.22 -8.72 0.42
N VAL A 60 14.14 -7.42 0.11
CA VAL A 60 14.48 -6.85 -1.19
C VAL A 60 15.69 -5.90 -1.16
N ALA A 61 16.15 -5.49 0.01
CA ALA A 61 17.26 -4.54 0.17
C ALA A 61 18.39 -5.11 1.03
N ASP A 62 19.63 -4.81 0.66
CA ASP A 62 20.83 -5.11 1.44
C ASP A 62 21.08 -4.08 2.53
N LYS A 63 20.60 -2.87 2.32
CA LYS A 63 20.71 -1.78 3.29
C LYS A 63 19.42 -0.94 3.26
N VAL A 64 18.99 -0.53 4.44
CA VAL A 64 17.88 0.41 4.62
C VAL A 64 18.38 1.62 5.40
N GLU A 65 18.05 2.80 4.90
CA GLU A 65 18.35 4.08 5.52
C GLU A 65 17.05 4.83 5.77
N VAL A 66 16.84 5.35 6.97
CA VAL A 66 15.68 6.14 7.35
C VAL A 66 16.15 7.47 7.91
N ILE A 67 15.80 8.56 7.24
CA ILE A 67 16.00 9.93 7.72
C ILE A 67 14.66 10.44 8.23
N SER A 68 14.59 10.80 9.50
CA SER A 68 13.34 11.29 10.08
C SER A 68 13.56 12.52 10.94
N LYS A 69 12.60 13.45 10.86
CA LYS A 69 12.54 14.65 11.70
C LYS A 69 11.18 14.72 12.36
N ALA A 70 11.15 14.70 13.68
CA ALA A 70 9.91 14.83 14.43
C ALA A 70 9.33 16.23 14.30
N PHE A 71 8.01 16.33 14.26
CA PHE A 71 7.32 17.62 14.22
C PHE A 71 7.62 18.43 15.48
N GLY A 72 8.04 19.68 15.27
CA GLY A 72 8.44 20.58 16.35
C GLY A 72 9.90 20.48 16.77
N GLU A 73 10.65 19.48 16.29
CA GLU A 73 12.08 19.34 16.57
C GLU A 73 12.94 20.08 15.54
N ASN A 74 14.14 20.48 15.99
CA ASN A 74 15.11 21.16 15.11
C ASN A 74 16.10 20.18 14.46
N VAL A 75 16.30 19.01 15.08
CA VAL A 75 17.29 18.01 14.67
C VAL A 75 16.57 16.84 14.03
N ALA A 76 17.10 16.37 12.90
CA ALA A 76 16.71 15.12 12.29
C ALA A 76 17.72 14.02 12.65
N HIS A 77 17.27 12.78 12.52
CA HIS A 77 18.12 11.61 12.78
C HIS A 77 18.09 10.67 11.59
N LYS A 78 19.25 10.07 11.33
CA LYS A 78 19.43 9.05 10.29
C LYS A 78 19.70 7.70 10.95
N TRP A 79 18.82 6.76 10.73
CA TRP A 79 18.94 5.35 11.11
C TRP A 79 19.41 4.55 9.89
N VAL A 80 20.40 3.68 10.07
CA VAL A 80 20.93 2.83 8.98
C VAL A 80 21.12 1.41 9.50
N SER A 81 20.68 0.42 8.72
CA SER A 81 20.91 -1.00 9.00
C SER A 81 21.10 -1.81 7.72
N THR A 82 21.88 -2.88 7.85
CA THR A 82 22.02 -3.96 6.86
C THR A 82 21.27 -5.24 7.26
N GLY A 83 20.42 -5.14 8.28
CA GLY A 83 19.57 -6.23 8.78
C GLY A 83 20.18 -6.96 9.96
N ALA A 84 21.09 -7.93 9.72
CA ALA A 84 21.59 -8.83 10.76
C ALA A 84 22.60 -8.19 11.73
N ASP A 85 23.35 -7.20 11.29
CA ASP A 85 24.48 -6.63 12.01
C ASP A 85 24.12 -5.47 12.96
N GLY A 86 22.82 -5.24 13.17
CA GLY A 86 22.34 -4.14 13.99
C GLY A 86 22.10 -2.86 13.17
N TYR A 87 22.15 -1.71 13.84
CA TYR A 87 21.88 -0.41 13.23
C TYR A 87 22.76 0.68 13.85
N THR A 88 22.84 1.81 13.17
CA THR A 88 23.42 3.06 13.68
C THR A 88 22.39 4.17 13.64
N ILE A 89 22.48 5.10 14.59
CA ILE A 89 21.70 6.34 14.58
C ILE A 89 22.67 7.52 14.71
N GLU A 90 22.53 8.50 13.84
CA GLU A 90 23.31 9.74 13.88
C GLU A 90 22.41 10.96 13.61
N GLU A 91 22.79 12.11 14.12
CA GLU A 91 22.13 13.37 13.80
C GLU A 91 22.40 13.76 12.35
N CYS A 92 21.40 14.32 11.71
CA CYS A 92 21.52 14.83 10.33
C CYS A 92 20.63 16.04 10.11
N GLU A 93 20.69 16.61 8.90
CA GLU A 93 19.85 17.71 8.49
C GLU A 93 18.65 17.19 7.67
N LYS A 94 17.46 17.71 7.97
CA LYS A 94 16.25 17.55 7.16
C LYS A 94 15.41 18.81 7.36
N GLU A 95 14.94 19.39 6.27
CA GLU A 95 14.22 20.67 6.30
C GLU A 95 12.87 20.53 7.00
N ASN A 96 12.02 19.63 6.52
CA ASN A 96 10.65 19.46 6.99
C ASN A 96 10.48 18.21 7.86
N ALA A 97 9.46 18.24 8.73
CA ALA A 97 9.03 17.04 9.47
C ALA A 97 8.58 15.92 8.52
N GLY A 98 8.60 14.69 9.01
CA GLY A 98 8.28 13.48 8.23
C GLY A 98 9.48 12.55 8.10
N SER A 99 9.30 11.47 7.34
CA SER A 99 10.35 10.45 7.18
C SER A 99 10.66 10.22 5.70
N GLU A 100 11.90 9.81 5.46
CA GLU A 100 12.42 9.42 4.16
C GLU A 100 13.12 8.08 4.30
N ILE A 101 12.64 7.07 3.60
CA ILE A 101 13.15 5.70 3.64
C ILE A 101 13.82 5.42 2.30
N THR A 102 15.09 5.04 2.33
CA THR A 102 15.83 4.62 1.15
C THR A 102 16.20 3.15 1.25
N LEU A 103 15.70 2.36 0.30
CA LEU A 103 16.02 0.95 0.13
C LEU A 103 17.13 0.82 -0.91
N TYR A 104 18.24 0.25 -0.53
CA TYR A 104 19.30 -0.14 -1.45
C TYR A 104 19.03 -1.57 -1.90
N VAL A 105 18.36 -1.66 -3.06
CA VAL A 105 17.86 -2.93 -3.59
C VAL A 105 19.01 -3.88 -3.87
N LYS A 106 18.81 -5.16 -3.54
CA LYS A 106 19.76 -6.26 -3.78
C LYS A 106 20.11 -6.38 -5.26
N GLU A 107 21.26 -6.96 -5.54
CA GLU A 107 21.61 -7.38 -6.88
C GLU A 107 20.80 -8.62 -7.30
N ASP A 108 20.52 -8.74 -8.58
CA ASP A 108 19.85 -9.91 -9.13
C ASP A 108 20.69 -11.17 -8.93
N THR A 109 20.01 -12.29 -8.73
CA THR A 109 20.62 -13.62 -8.61
C THR A 109 20.08 -14.54 -9.71
N GLU A 110 20.60 -15.76 -9.79
CA GLU A 110 20.07 -16.76 -10.74
C GLU A 110 18.58 -17.10 -10.52
N ASN A 111 18.08 -16.92 -9.28
CA ASN A 111 16.72 -17.31 -8.89
C ASN A 111 15.81 -16.14 -8.56
N GLU A 112 16.36 -14.94 -8.33
CA GLU A 112 15.63 -13.77 -7.84
C GLU A 112 15.99 -12.53 -8.66
N ASP A 113 14.98 -11.92 -9.26
CA ASP A 113 15.05 -10.66 -9.98
C ASP A 113 14.60 -9.53 -9.05
N TYR A 114 15.54 -8.82 -8.47
CA TYR A 114 15.29 -7.67 -7.59
C TYR A 114 15.21 -6.36 -8.38
N SER A 115 15.90 -6.28 -9.52
CA SER A 115 15.94 -5.06 -10.34
C SER A 115 14.57 -4.67 -10.87
N LYS A 116 13.63 -5.62 -11.00
CA LYS A 116 12.23 -5.34 -11.36
C LYS A 116 11.54 -4.32 -10.45
N TYR A 117 11.95 -4.23 -9.17
CA TYR A 117 11.39 -3.26 -8.22
C TYR A 117 11.90 -1.83 -8.47
N LEU A 118 12.82 -1.63 -9.41
CA LEU A 118 13.27 -0.31 -9.87
C LEU A 118 12.49 0.17 -11.10
N GLU A 119 11.63 -0.69 -11.65
CA GLU A 119 10.77 -0.39 -12.79
C GLU A 119 9.51 0.36 -12.35
N GLN A 120 9.23 1.49 -12.98
CA GLN A 120 8.08 2.34 -12.60
C GLN A 120 6.73 1.61 -12.68
N TYR A 121 6.52 0.80 -13.69
CA TYR A 121 5.27 0.06 -13.87
C TYR A 121 5.10 -1.07 -12.85
N THR A 122 6.19 -1.70 -12.43
CA THR A 122 6.17 -2.69 -11.34
C THR A 122 5.74 -2.05 -10.02
N ILE A 123 6.24 -0.85 -9.71
CA ILE A 123 5.81 -0.11 -8.52
C ILE A 123 4.35 0.30 -8.62
N ASP A 124 3.90 0.81 -9.77
CA ASP A 124 2.50 1.18 -10.00
C ASP A 124 1.57 -0.02 -9.79
N GLU A 125 1.89 -1.19 -10.37
CA GLU A 125 1.13 -2.42 -10.18
C GLU A 125 1.08 -2.87 -8.71
N LEU A 126 2.20 -2.80 -7.99
CA LEU A 126 2.25 -3.14 -6.57
C LEU A 126 1.39 -2.19 -5.73
N VAL A 127 1.46 -0.89 -6.00
CA VAL A 127 0.62 0.10 -5.31
C VAL A 127 -0.86 -0.17 -5.60
N LYS A 128 -1.26 -0.36 -6.85
CA LYS A 128 -2.64 -0.67 -7.24
C LYS A 128 -3.14 -1.98 -6.65
N LYS A 129 -2.28 -2.98 -6.54
CA LYS A 129 -2.66 -4.28 -5.98
C LYS A 129 -2.85 -4.22 -4.47
N TYR A 130 -1.88 -3.68 -3.74
CA TYR A 130 -1.82 -3.82 -2.28
C TYR A 130 -2.25 -2.57 -1.51
N SER A 131 -2.12 -1.39 -2.09
CA SER A 131 -2.21 -0.09 -1.43
C SER A 131 -3.18 0.88 -2.09
N ASP A 132 -3.99 0.41 -3.05
CA ASP A 132 -4.89 1.24 -3.87
C ASP A 132 -5.86 2.08 -3.02
N TYR A 133 -6.29 1.56 -1.88
CA TYR A 133 -7.30 2.20 -1.03
C TYR A 133 -6.74 2.80 0.25
N ILE A 134 -5.42 2.99 0.33
CA ILE A 134 -4.81 3.82 1.37
C ILE A 134 -5.33 5.24 1.22
N ARG A 135 -5.81 5.85 2.31
CA ARG A 135 -6.49 7.16 2.31
C ARG A 135 -5.61 8.36 1.92
N TYR A 136 -4.31 8.17 1.87
CA TYR A 136 -3.35 9.19 1.47
C TYR A 136 -2.88 8.95 0.04
N PRO A 137 -2.64 10.02 -0.75
CA PRO A 137 -2.12 9.85 -2.09
C PRO A 137 -0.70 9.26 -2.06
N ILE A 138 -0.48 8.25 -2.88
CA ILE A 138 0.85 7.71 -3.17
C ILE A 138 1.24 8.29 -4.53
N VAL A 139 2.23 9.14 -4.52
CA VAL A 139 2.62 9.94 -5.67
C VAL A 139 4.00 9.50 -6.16
N MET A 140 4.16 9.38 -7.47
CA MET A 140 5.42 9.04 -8.11
C MET A 140 5.58 9.80 -9.42
N GLU A 141 6.82 10.14 -9.75
CA GLU A 141 7.15 10.61 -11.10
C GLU A 141 7.07 9.44 -12.09
N MET A 142 6.21 9.60 -13.09
CA MET A 142 6.02 8.63 -14.17
C MET A 142 6.57 9.18 -15.48
N SER A 143 7.26 8.32 -16.24
CA SER A 143 7.79 8.66 -17.55
C SER A 143 6.96 7.99 -18.63
N HIS A 144 6.44 8.77 -19.55
CA HIS A 144 5.64 8.30 -20.68
C HIS A 144 6.29 8.66 -21.99
N GLN A 145 6.19 7.75 -22.97
CA GLN A 145 6.56 8.04 -24.36
C GLN A 145 5.35 8.66 -25.07
N VAL A 146 5.44 9.95 -25.39
CA VAL A 146 4.39 10.67 -26.12
C VAL A 146 4.89 11.05 -27.52
N PRO A 147 4.00 11.12 -28.53
CA PRO A 147 4.40 11.58 -29.86
C PRO A 147 5.02 12.98 -29.79
N ASP A 148 6.12 13.18 -30.47
CA ASP A 148 6.76 14.51 -30.60
C ASP A 148 5.82 15.43 -31.41
N PRO A 149 5.36 16.57 -30.81
CA PRO A 149 4.47 17.49 -31.52
C PRO A 149 5.11 18.17 -32.72
N ASP A 150 6.46 18.23 -32.77
CA ASP A 150 7.20 18.90 -33.82
C ASP A 150 7.74 17.96 -34.90
N LYS A 151 7.68 16.61 -34.66
CA LYS A 151 8.25 15.62 -35.56
C LYS A 151 7.37 14.38 -35.68
N GLU A 152 6.75 14.20 -36.81
CA GLU A 152 5.92 13.04 -37.15
C GLU A 152 6.71 11.73 -37.06
N GLY A 153 6.24 10.79 -36.25
CA GLY A 153 6.84 9.45 -36.10
C GLY A 153 7.95 9.38 -35.05
N GLU A 154 8.35 10.48 -34.42
CA GLU A 154 9.27 10.48 -33.28
C GLU A 154 8.47 10.53 -31.95
N TYR A 155 9.08 10.07 -30.87
CA TYR A 155 8.53 10.09 -29.50
C TYR A 155 9.49 10.84 -28.59
N ILE A 156 8.93 11.59 -27.67
CA ILE A 156 9.66 12.25 -26.58
C ILE A 156 9.25 11.64 -25.23
N THR A 157 10.15 11.69 -24.27
CA THR A 157 9.82 11.27 -22.90
C THR A 157 9.25 12.45 -22.14
N GLU A 158 8.00 12.34 -21.72
CA GLU A 158 7.35 13.27 -20.81
C GLU A 158 7.38 12.68 -19.40
N VAL A 159 7.76 13.50 -18.40
CA VAL A 159 7.77 13.12 -16.99
C VAL A 159 6.71 13.93 -16.27
N SER A 160 5.80 13.24 -15.59
CA SER A 160 4.73 13.87 -14.81
C SER A 160 4.62 13.22 -13.43
N GLU A 161 4.25 14.02 -12.44
CA GLU A 161 3.90 13.51 -11.12
C GLU A 161 2.47 12.97 -11.13
N GLU A 162 2.30 11.70 -10.75
CA GLU A 162 1.02 11.01 -10.80
C GLU A 162 0.66 10.38 -9.46
N THR A 163 -0.62 10.45 -9.11
CA THR A 163 -1.16 9.72 -7.98
C THR A 163 -1.52 8.30 -8.42
N LEU A 164 -0.84 7.30 -7.88
CA LEU A 164 -0.97 5.92 -8.29
C LEU A 164 -2.19 5.22 -7.71
N ASN A 165 -2.64 5.59 -6.51
CA ASN A 165 -3.72 4.93 -5.79
C ASN A 165 -5.05 5.68 -5.86
N SER A 166 -6.16 4.93 -5.76
CA SER A 166 -7.53 5.46 -5.84
C SER A 166 -8.04 6.05 -4.52
N MET A 167 -7.43 5.76 -3.39
CA MET A 167 -7.75 6.20 -2.03
C MET A 167 -9.13 5.81 -1.50
N VAL A 168 -10.17 5.90 -2.30
CA VAL A 168 -11.55 5.64 -1.87
C VAL A 168 -12.12 4.43 -2.59
N PRO A 169 -12.25 3.28 -1.91
CA PRO A 169 -12.84 2.10 -2.50
C PRO A 169 -14.34 2.25 -2.75
N LEU A 170 -14.82 1.65 -3.83
CA LEU A 170 -16.22 1.72 -4.24
C LEU A 170 -17.18 1.25 -3.14
N TRP A 171 -16.81 0.22 -2.37
CA TRP A 171 -17.64 -0.33 -1.28
C TRP A 171 -17.78 0.59 -0.06
N ARG A 172 -16.94 1.62 0.09
CA ARG A 172 -17.08 2.65 1.13
C ARG A 172 -17.96 3.81 0.73
N LYS A 173 -18.19 4.01 -0.59
CA LYS A 173 -19.11 5.04 -1.06
C LYS A 173 -20.55 4.73 -0.65
N ASN A 174 -21.37 5.76 -0.55
CA ASN A 174 -22.79 5.56 -0.27
C ASN A 174 -23.45 4.86 -1.48
N LYS A 175 -24.14 3.76 -1.23
CA LYS A 175 -24.81 2.97 -2.27
C LYS A 175 -25.77 3.79 -3.14
N SER A 176 -26.41 4.80 -2.57
CA SER A 176 -27.35 5.69 -3.30
C SER A 176 -26.65 6.63 -4.30
N GLU A 177 -25.34 6.80 -4.19
CA GLU A 177 -24.54 7.69 -5.04
C GLU A 177 -23.85 6.95 -6.18
N ILE A 178 -23.86 5.61 -6.15
CA ILE A 178 -23.17 4.76 -7.13
C ILE A 178 -24.17 4.32 -8.21
N LYS A 179 -23.84 4.59 -9.47
CA LYS A 179 -24.62 4.13 -10.60
C LYS A 179 -24.30 2.66 -10.94
N PRO A 180 -25.25 1.91 -11.53
CA PRO A 180 -25.03 0.54 -11.96
C PRO A 180 -23.81 0.38 -12.88
N GLU A 181 -23.57 1.36 -13.74
CA GLU A 181 -22.43 1.37 -14.67
C GLU A 181 -21.09 1.40 -13.94
N GLU A 182 -20.99 2.16 -12.83
CA GLU A 182 -19.77 2.25 -12.02
C GLU A 182 -19.40 0.89 -11.37
N TYR A 183 -20.42 0.13 -10.92
CA TYR A 183 -20.20 -1.24 -10.42
C TYR A 183 -19.67 -2.16 -11.52
N ASN A 184 -20.25 -2.05 -12.73
CA ASN A 184 -19.86 -2.88 -13.86
C ASN A 184 -18.43 -2.57 -14.33
N GLU A 185 -18.09 -1.29 -14.42
CA GLU A 185 -16.75 -0.84 -14.80
C GLU A 185 -15.71 -1.26 -13.77
N PHE A 186 -16.01 -1.06 -12.48
CA PHE A 186 -15.14 -1.53 -11.41
C PHE A 186 -14.89 -3.03 -11.49
N TYR A 187 -15.95 -3.83 -11.69
CA TYR A 187 -15.83 -5.28 -11.83
C TYR A 187 -14.90 -5.67 -13.00
N LYS A 188 -15.16 -5.09 -14.18
CA LYS A 188 -14.36 -5.39 -15.37
C LYS A 188 -12.88 -5.05 -15.19
N GLN A 189 -12.60 -3.90 -14.63
CA GLN A 189 -11.22 -3.45 -14.41
C GLN A 189 -10.53 -4.30 -13.33
N LYS A 190 -11.22 -4.56 -12.21
CA LYS A 190 -10.63 -5.26 -11.06
C LYS A 190 -10.37 -6.74 -11.34
N PHE A 191 -11.27 -7.39 -12.07
CA PHE A 191 -11.21 -8.83 -12.34
C PHE A 191 -10.81 -9.16 -13.77
N MET A 192 -10.48 -8.15 -14.58
CA MET A 192 -10.09 -8.29 -15.99
C MET A 192 -11.12 -9.09 -16.81
N ASP A 193 -12.41 -8.93 -16.47
CA ASP A 193 -13.51 -9.54 -17.18
C ASP A 193 -14.08 -8.58 -18.24
N TYR A 194 -14.43 -9.10 -19.40
CA TYR A 194 -15.05 -8.30 -20.48
C TYR A 194 -16.57 -8.18 -20.33
N ASN A 195 -17.19 -9.10 -19.59
CA ASN A 195 -18.65 -9.13 -19.38
C ASN A 195 -19.04 -8.34 -18.14
N ASN A 196 -20.29 -7.91 -18.08
CA ASN A 196 -20.84 -7.39 -16.84
C ASN A 196 -21.09 -8.52 -15.85
N PRO A 197 -21.02 -8.28 -14.54
CA PRO A 197 -21.41 -9.27 -13.56
C PRO A 197 -22.93 -9.55 -13.67
N MET A 198 -23.33 -10.80 -13.43
CA MET A 198 -24.74 -11.18 -13.36
C MET A 198 -25.45 -10.47 -12.20
N HIS A 199 -24.77 -10.34 -11.08
CA HIS A 199 -25.33 -9.68 -9.90
C HIS A 199 -24.25 -9.02 -9.06
N VAL A 200 -24.66 -7.92 -8.38
CA VAL A 200 -23.81 -7.14 -7.49
C VAL A 200 -24.47 -7.08 -6.12
N ILE A 201 -23.72 -7.44 -5.08
CA ILE A 201 -24.13 -7.31 -3.68
C ILE A 201 -23.23 -6.29 -3.02
N HIS A 202 -23.79 -5.14 -2.67
CA HIS A 202 -23.11 -4.12 -1.90
C HIS A 202 -23.80 -3.99 -0.54
N THR A 203 -23.10 -4.31 0.54
CA THR A 203 -23.64 -4.27 1.88
C THR A 203 -22.68 -3.61 2.86
N LYS A 204 -23.27 -2.98 3.86
CA LYS A 204 -22.59 -2.41 5.01
C LYS A 204 -23.20 -3.00 6.26
N THR A 205 -22.38 -3.55 7.13
CA THR A 205 -22.85 -4.21 8.36
C THR A 205 -22.20 -3.55 9.56
N GLU A 206 -23.04 -3.18 10.52
CA GLU A 206 -22.64 -2.62 11.81
C GLU A 206 -23.13 -3.57 12.92
N GLY A 207 -22.23 -3.97 13.83
CA GLY A 207 -22.57 -4.89 14.91
C GLY A 207 -21.34 -5.40 15.65
N GLN A 208 -21.35 -6.67 16.05
CA GLN A 208 -20.17 -7.30 16.67
C GLN A 208 -18.95 -7.30 15.73
N ALA A 209 -19.18 -7.40 14.43
CA ALA A 209 -18.19 -7.14 13.39
C ALA A 209 -18.75 -6.05 12.49
N THR A 210 -17.97 -5.00 12.27
CA THR A 210 -18.28 -3.93 11.31
C THR A 210 -17.47 -4.13 10.06
N PHE A 211 -18.15 -4.27 8.92
CA PHE A 211 -17.49 -4.44 7.62
C PHE A 211 -18.34 -3.89 6.48
N ASP A 212 -17.67 -3.48 5.43
CA ASP A 212 -18.25 -3.17 4.14
C ASP A 212 -17.92 -4.31 3.17
N ALA A 213 -18.88 -4.77 2.38
CA ALA A 213 -18.64 -5.81 1.38
C ALA A 213 -19.23 -5.44 0.03
N LEU A 214 -18.45 -5.66 -1.02
CA LEU A 214 -18.84 -5.55 -2.41
C LEU A 214 -18.53 -6.89 -3.09
N LEU A 215 -19.58 -7.66 -3.38
CA LEU A 215 -19.47 -8.99 -3.95
C LEU A 215 -20.07 -9.01 -5.34
N TYR A 216 -19.47 -9.78 -6.22
CA TYR A 216 -19.91 -9.95 -7.60
C TYR A 216 -20.16 -11.42 -7.92
N ILE A 217 -21.25 -11.69 -8.61
CA ILE A 217 -21.51 -12.98 -9.25
C ILE A 217 -21.18 -12.80 -10.73
N PRO A 218 -20.12 -13.45 -11.24
CA PRO A 218 -19.76 -13.35 -12.66
C PRO A 218 -20.82 -14.01 -13.54
N GLU A 219 -20.94 -13.54 -14.78
CA GLU A 219 -21.82 -14.17 -15.78
C GLU A 219 -21.31 -15.55 -16.19
N ASN A 220 -20.00 -15.70 -16.26
CA ASN A 220 -19.32 -16.97 -16.56
C ASN A 220 -18.38 -17.34 -15.43
N PRO A 221 -18.22 -18.64 -15.11
CA PRO A 221 -17.23 -19.06 -14.13
C PRO A 221 -15.81 -18.68 -14.63
N PRO A 222 -14.88 -18.38 -13.71
CA PRO A 222 -13.49 -18.15 -14.07
C PRO A 222 -12.93 -19.31 -14.90
N TYR A 223 -11.98 -19.00 -15.80
CA TYR A 223 -11.39 -19.96 -16.71
C TYR A 223 -10.80 -21.19 -15.99
N ASP A 224 -10.19 -20.98 -14.83
CA ASP A 224 -9.55 -21.98 -14.01
C ASP A 224 -10.47 -22.65 -12.97
N PHE A 225 -11.77 -22.30 -12.95
CA PHE A 225 -12.73 -22.74 -11.93
C PHE A 225 -12.76 -24.26 -11.69
N TYR A 226 -12.57 -25.05 -12.75
CA TYR A 226 -12.56 -26.52 -12.71
C TYR A 226 -11.15 -27.10 -12.59
N SER A 227 -10.11 -26.27 -12.50
CA SER A 227 -8.75 -26.74 -12.30
C SER A 227 -8.51 -27.13 -10.84
N LYS A 228 -7.50 -27.95 -10.58
CA LYS A 228 -7.08 -28.31 -9.22
C LYS A 228 -6.37 -27.14 -8.51
N GLU A 229 -5.93 -26.16 -9.27
CA GLU A 229 -5.18 -25.01 -8.81
C GLU A 229 -6.09 -23.81 -8.50
N TYR A 230 -7.42 -23.97 -8.74
CA TYR A 230 -8.38 -22.92 -8.44
C TYR A 230 -8.50 -22.71 -6.92
N GLU A 231 -8.10 -21.53 -6.47
CA GLU A 231 -8.22 -21.11 -5.08
C GLU A 231 -9.50 -20.29 -4.88
N LYS A 232 -10.37 -20.79 -4.01
CA LYS A 232 -11.57 -20.06 -3.57
C LYS A 232 -11.18 -18.98 -2.59
N GLY A 233 -11.94 -17.90 -2.56
CA GLY A 233 -11.82 -16.87 -1.52
C GLY A 233 -12.16 -15.48 -2.02
N LEU A 234 -12.41 -14.60 -1.06
CA LEU A 234 -12.68 -13.19 -1.28
C LEU A 234 -11.41 -12.37 -0.99
N GLN A 235 -11.28 -11.23 -1.63
CA GLN A 235 -10.26 -10.27 -1.27
C GLN A 235 -10.59 -9.64 0.09
N LEU A 236 -9.66 -9.71 1.03
CA LEU A 236 -9.78 -9.10 2.34
C LEU A 236 -8.93 -7.85 2.43
N TYR A 237 -9.58 -6.74 2.71
CA TYR A 237 -8.92 -5.45 2.93
C TYR A 237 -9.03 -5.03 4.40
N SER A 238 -7.96 -4.49 4.95
CA SER A 238 -7.95 -3.83 6.25
C SER A 238 -7.29 -2.46 6.11
N ASN A 239 -7.98 -1.40 6.54
CA ASN A 239 -7.50 -0.02 6.47
C ASN A 239 -7.01 0.42 5.06
N GLY A 240 -7.62 -0.11 4.00
CA GLY A 240 -7.27 0.20 2.62
C GLY A 240 -6.12 -0.63 2.04
N VAL A 241 -5.55 -1.55 2.83
CA VAL A 241 -4.48 -2.46 2.40
C VAL A 241 -5.06 -3.84 2.10
N LEU A 242 -4.69 -4.44 0.99
CA LEU A 242 -5.02 -5.83 0.67
C LEU A 242 -4.20 -6.76 1.60
N ILE A 243 -4.91 -7.49 2.46
CA ILE A 243 -4.29 -8.42 3.40
C ILE A 243 -4.20 -9.82 2.79
N MET A 244 -5.28 -10.27 2.14
CA MET A 244 -5.36 -11.60 1.49
C MET A 244 -6.13 -11.47 0.19
N ASP A 245 -5.58 -12.02 -0.87
CA ASP A 245 -6.23 -12.04 -2.20
C ASP A 245 -7.30 -13.14 -2.30
N LYS A 246 -7.12 -14.24 -1.57
CA LYS A 246 -8.01 -15.40 -1.51
C LYS A 246 -8.25 -15.82 -0.06
N CYS A 247 -9.07 -15.06 0.67
CA CYS A 247 -9.45 -15.41 2.03
C CYS A 247 -10.63 -16.38 2.01
N ALA A 248 -10.36 -17.66 2.16
CA ALA A 248 -11.38 -18.72 2.13
C ALA A 248 -12.32 -18.66 3.34
N ASP A 249 -11.82 -18.21 4.51
CA ASP A 249 -12.56 -18.23 5.77
C ASP A 249 -13.70 -17.19 5.86
N LEU A 250 -13.80 -16.27 4.88
CA LEU A 250 -14.86 -15.25 4.85
C LEU A 250 -16.23 -15.81 4.44
N LEU A 251 -16.25 -16.94 3.76
CA LEU A 251 -17.48 -17.62 3.36
C LEU A 251 -17.45 -19.07 3.83
N PRO A 252 -18.55 -19.60 4.35
CA PRO A 252 -18.62 -21.00 4.75
C PRO A 252 -18.50 -21.93 3.54
N ASP A 253 -17.87 -23.08 3.73
CA ASP A 253 -17.85 -24.18 2.77
C ASP A 253 -19.18 -24.93 2.85
N TYR A 254 -20.03 -24.76 1.83
CA TYR A 254 -21.25 -25.56 1.63
C TYR A 254 -21.16 -26.39 0.35
#